data_6f9fb403d8a93984fbfafd0e313a9e74
#
_entry.id   6f9fb403d8a93984fbfafd0e313a9e74
#
_cell.length_a   1.000
_cell.length_b   1.000
_cell.length_c   1.000
_cell.angle_alpha   90.00
_cell.angle_beta   90.00
_cell.angle_gamma   90.00
#
_symmetry.space_group_name_H-M   'P 1'
#
loop_
_entity.id
_entity.type
_entity.pdbx_description
1 polymer ?
#
loop_
_entity_poly.entity_id
_entity_poly.type
_entity_poly.pdbx_seq_one_letter_code
_entity_poly.pdbx_strand_id
1 'polypeptide(L)'
;MGLIGKSTTLKAILNMVCQKVGASMAEDEAHKAHIQYTFNILIWQTRINGISEYTEATMKIAEVKDRKPDFINQLLEVWENSVRATHLFLSDSEIKNIKEYVPKALNGIAHLIIAEDEAGCPVAFMGIEGDTLEMLFIAPEERGKGLGKRLIQYGIENYSIEKLTVNEQNPQAKGFYEHMGFRVYKRTDLDEQGNPYPILYMSR
;
A
#
# COMPACT_ATOMS: atom_id res chain seq x y z
N MET A 1 5.12 -37.91 -4.70
CA MET A 1 4.30 -37.31 -5.79
C MET A 1 3.00 -36.86 -5.20
N GLY A 2 2.75 -35.53 -5.01
CA GLY A 2 1.45 -35.10 -4.47
C GLY A 2 1.34 -33.72 -3.82
N LEU A 3 2.40 -32.93 -3.72
CA LEU A 3 2.36 -31.63 -3.04
C LEU A 3 2.40 -30.41 -3.99
N ILE A 4 2.83 -30.57 -5.23
CA ILE A 4 2.96 -29.46 -6.20
C ILE A 4 1.59 -29.01 -6.75
N GLY A 5 0.58 -29.90 -6.80
CA GLY A 5 -0.75 -29.58 -7.37
C GLY A 5 -1.63 -28.70 -6.47
N LYS A 6 -1.45 -28.72 -5.14
CA LYS A 6 -2.34 -27.97 -4.21
C LYS A 6 -2.00 -26.49 -4.11
N SER A 7 -0.73 -26.13 -4.19
CA SER A 7 -0.28 -24.73 -4.17
C SER A 7 -0.75 -23.96 -5.41
N THR A 8 -0.66 -24.60 -6.60
CA THR A 8 -1.08 -23.97 -7.86
C THR A 8 -2.59 -23.71 -7.92
N THR A 9 -3.39 -24.62 -7.34
CA THR A 9 -4.85 -24.48 -7.31
C THR A 9 -5.29 -23.36 -6.36
N LEU A 10 -4.64 -23.23 -5.19
CA LEU A 10 -4.94 -22.17 -4.24
C LEU A 10 -4.59 -20.78 -4.80
N LYS A 11 -3.44 -20.67 -5.46
CA LYS A 11 -2.99 -19.45 -6.13
C LYS A 11 -3.93 -19.01 -7.26
N ALA A 12 -4.45 -19.98 -8.03
CA ALA A 12 -5.42 -19.72 -9.09
C ALA A 12 -6.77 -19.23 -8.52
N ILE A 13 -7.22 -19.80 -7.41
CA ILE A 13 -8.47 -19.42 -6.72
C ILE A 13 -8.31 -18.00 -6.11
N LEU A 14 -7.18 -17.72 -5.46
CA LEU A 14 -6.89 -16.40 -4.88
C LEU A 14 -6.81 -15.31 -5.96
N ASN A 15 -6.15 -15.56 -7.09
CA ASN A 15 -6.12 -14.64 -8.21
C ASN A 15 -7.52 -14.40 -8.80
N MET A 16 -8.35 -15.43 -8.88
CA MET A 16 -9.72 -15.31 -9.36
C MET A 16 -10.61 -14.51 -8.39
N VAL A 17 -10.36 -14.62 -7.08
CA VAL A 17 -11.04 -13.83 -6.05
C VAL A 17 -10.60 -12.36 -6.10
N CYS A 18 -9.30 -12.09 -6.19
CA CYS A 18 -8.79 -10.71 -6.36
C CYS A 18 -9.32 -10.03 -7.62
N GLN A 19 -9.37 -10.74 -8.75
CA GLN A 19 -9.93 -10.20 -9.99
C GLN A 19 -11.45 -9.99 -9.93
N LYS A 20 -12.19 -10.86 -9.22
CA LYS A 20 -13.64 -10.71 -9.05
C LYS A 20 -14.03 -9.64 -8.02
N VAL A 21 -13.24 -9.47 -6.95
CA VAL A 21 -13.49 -8.43 -5.95
C VAL A 21 -13.27 -7.04 -6.56
N GLY A 22 -12.22 -6.84 -7.37
CA GLY A 22 -12.03 -5.60 -8.11
C GLY A 22 -13.13 -5.28 -9.15
N ALA A 23 -13.79 -6.31 -9.68
CA ALA A 23 -14.84 -6.13 -10.68
C ALA A 23 -16.27 -6.01 -10.09
N SER A 24 -16.49 -6.36 -8.81
CA SER A 24 -17.84 -6.51 -8.20
C SER A 24 -18.14 -5.53 -7.07
N MET A 25 -17.33 -4.50 -6.84
CA MET A 25 -17.48 -3.60 -5.67
C MET A 25 -18.63 -2.59 -5.75
N ALA A 26 -19.62 -2.79 -6.62
CA ALA A 26 -20.79 -1.90 -6.71
C ALA A 26 -22.01 -2.37 -5.92
N GLU A 27 -22.08 -3.61 -5.43
CA GLU A 27 -23.29 -4.14 -4.82
C GLU A 27 -23.00 -4.98 -3.55
N ASP A 28 -23.58 -4.50 -2.42
CA ASP A 28 -23.89 -5.16 -1.15
C ASP A 28 -22.76 -5.42 -0.12
N GLU A 29 -22.83 -4.63 0.99
CA GLU A 29 -21.97 -4.75 2.18
C GLU A 29 -22.02 -6.15 2.84
N ALA A 30 -23.19 -6.84 2.78
CA ALA A 30 -23.36 -8.18 3.29
C ALA A 30 -22.52 -9.23 2.54
N HIS A 31 -22.31 -9.02 1.24
CA HIS A 31 -21.49 -9.90 0.42
C HIS A 31 -20.00 -9.74 0.74
N LYS A 32 -19.56 -8.50 1.00
CA LYS A 32 -18.18 -8.19 1.45
C LYS A 32 -17.87 -8.85 2.79
N ALA A 33 -18.82 -8.73 3.76
CA ALA A 33 -18.67 -9.35 5.08
C ALA A 33 -18.59 -10.88 4.99
N HIS A 34 -19.37 -11.50 4.10
CA HIS A 34 -19.37 -12.95 3.92
C HIS A 34 -18.07 -13.46 3.28
N ILE A 35 -17.53 -12.74 2.28
CA ILE A 35 -16.23 -13.05 1.65
C ILE A 35 -15.11 -12.91 2.67
N GLN A 36 -15.11 -11.83 3.46
CA GLN A 36 -14.11 -11.60 4.50
C GLN A 36 -14.18 -12.67 5.60
N TYR A 37 -15.38 -13.08 6.01
CA TYR A 37 -15.59 -14.14 6.99
C TYR A 37 -15.10 -15.49 6.49
N THR A 38 -15.40 -15.84 5.24
CA THR A 38 -14.98 -17.09 4.61
C THR A 38 -13.45 -17.13 4.43
N PHE A 39 -12.84 -16.00 4.09
CA PHE A 39 -11.39 -15.85 3.98
C PHE A 39 -10.70 -16.02 5.34
N ASN A 40 -11.25 -15.43 6.39
CA ASN A 40 -10.71 -15.57 7.75
C ASN A 40 -10.83 -17.01 8.28
N ILE A 41 -11.90 -17.72 7.96
CA ILE A 41 -12.06 -19.15 8.30
C ILE A 41 -11.02 -20.00 7.56
N LEU A 42 -10.74 -19.72 6.29
CA LEU A 42 -9.76 -20.46 5.51
C LEU A 42 -8.34 -20.27 6.09
N ILE A 43 -7.99 -19.05 6.48
CA ILE A 43 -6.73 -18.73 7.16
C ILE A 43 -6.66 -19.44 8.52
N TRP A 44 -7.76 -19.48 9.27
CA TRP A 44 -7.83 -20.12 10.57
C TRP A 44 -7.66 -21.64 10.48
N GLN A 45 -8.30 -22.29 9.49
CA GLN A 45 -8.16 -23.73 9.24
C GLN A 45 -6.76 -24.14 8.81
N THR A 46 -6.05 -23.30 8.03
CA THR A 46 -4.64 -23.56 7.67
C THR A 46 -3.72 -23.45 8.88
N ARG A 47 -4.02 -22.57 9.85
CA ARG A 47 -3.28 -22.47 11.12
C ARG A 47 -3.45 -23.67 12.05
N ILE A 48 -4.63 -24.29 12.08
CA ILE A 48 -4.92 -25.46 12.96
C ILE A 48 -4.29 -26.74 12.45
N ASN A 49 -4.12 -26.89 11.14
CA ASN A 49 -3.60 -28.13 10.55
C ASN A 49 -2.06 -28.28 10.62
N GLY A 50 -1.38 -27.48 11.45
CA GLY A 50 0.02 -27.74 11.85
C GLY A 50 1.04 -27.67 10.73
N ILE A 51 0.78 -26.95 9.63
CA ILE A 51 1.80 -26.64 8.63
C ILE A 51 2.56 -25.40 9.12
N SER A 52 3.42 -25.62 10.10
CA SER A 52 4.46 -24.67 10.53
C SER A 52 5.66 -24.80 9.59
N GLU A 53 5.50 -24.40 8.35
CA GLU A 53 6.56 -23.81 7.56
C GLU A 53 6.13 -22.36 7.32
N TYR A 54 6.51 -21.47 8.26
CA TYR A 54 6.64 -20.07 7.97
C TYR A 54 7.79 -19.91 6.97
N THR A 55 7.54 -20.23 5.71
CA THR A 55 8.24 -19.53 4.63
C THR A 55 7.81 -18.07 4.83
N GLU A 56 8.76 -17.22 5.19
CA GLU A 56 8.60 -15.76 5.19
C GLU A 56 7.94 -15.43 3.86
N ALA A 57 6.66 -15.03 3.90
CA ALA A 57 5.89 -14.75 2.70
C ALA A 57 6.68 -13.69 1.91
N THR A 58 7.31 -14.12 0.83
CA THR A 58 8.23 -13.26 0.07
C THR A 58 7.40 -12.29 -0.74
N MET A 59 7.02 -11.18 -0.07
CA MET A 59 6.42 -10.04 -0.75
C MET A 59 7.33 -9.62 -1.90
N LYS A 60 6.81 -9.66 -3.11
CA LYS A 60 7.52 -9.26 -4.31
C LYS A 60 7.45 -7.75 -4.46
N ILE A 61 8.61 -7.09 -4.46
CA ILE A 61 8.74 -5.66 -4.76
C ILE A 61 9.18 -5.52 -6.21
N ALA A 62 8.46 -4.72 -7.01
CA ALA A 62 8.75 -4.50 -8.41
C ALA A 62 8.29 -3.13 -8.89
N GLU A 63 8.98 -2.61 -9.92
CA GLU A 63 8.54 -1.39 -10.62
C GLU A 63 7.43 -1.73 -11.63
N VAL A 64 6.37 -0.92 -11.63
CA VAL A 64 5.25 -1.02 -12.57
C VAL A 64 5.55 -0.25 -13.84
N LYS A 65 5.62 -0.96 -14.97
CA LYS A 65 5.80 -0.35 -16.30
C LYS A 65 4.47 -0.16 -17.03
N ASP A 66 3.54 -1.09 -16.86
CA ASP A 66 2.23 -1.07 -17.51
C ASP A 66 1.14 -0.67 -16.50
N ARG A 67 0.67 0.56 -16.59
CA ARG A 67 -0.27 1.19 -15.65
C ARG A 67 -1.70 1.12 -16.18
N LYS A 68 -2.20 -0.10 -16.41
CA LYS A 68 -3.56 -0.33 -16.90
C LYS A 68 -4.60 0.21 -15.92
N PRO A 69 -5.76 0.68 -16.41
CA PRO A 69 -6.82 1.24 -15.55
C PRO A 69 -7.25 0.33 -14.40
N ASP A 70 -7.43 -0.97 -14.66
CA ASP A 70 -7.83 -1.94 -13.62
C ASP A 70 -6.77 -2.08 -12.52
N PHE A 71 -5.49 -2.01 -12.90
CA PHE A 71 -4.40 -2.04 -11.94
C PHE A 71 -4.31 -0.74 -11.12
N ILE A 72 -4.48 0.41 -11.76
CA ILE A 72 -4.56 1.70 -11.07
C ILE A 72 -5.72 1.74 -10.08
N ASN A 73 -6.87 1.13 -10.42
CA ASN A 73 -8.00 1.02 -9.50
C ASN A 73 -7.66 0.18 -8.24
N GLN A 74 -6.89 -0.90 -8.38
CA GLN A 74 -6.42 -1.66 -7.21
C GLN A 74 -5.50 -0.82 -6.30
N LEU A 75 -4.59 -0.03 -6.89
CA LEU A 75 -3.75 0.89 -6.11
C LEU A 75 -4.56 2.01 -5.44
N LEU A 76 -5.63 2.46 -6.09
CA LEU A 76 -6.56 3.44 -5.53
C LEU A 76 -7.27 2.91 -4.28
N GLU A 77 -7.60 1.62 -4.24
CA GLU A 77 -8.14 0.96 -3.04
C GLU A 77 -7.10 0.88 -1.92
N VAL A 78 -5.86 0.51 -2.24
CA VAL A 78 -4.75 0.51 -1.27
C VAL A 78 -4.55 1.92 -0.69
N TRP A 79 -4.58 2.95 -1.55
CA TRP A 79 -4.48 4.35 -1.14
C TRP A 79 -5.61 4.73 -0.18
N GLU A 80 -6.87 4.50 -0.55
CA GLU A 80 -8.02 4.89 0.25
C GLU A 80 -8.01 4.21 1.63
N ASN A 81 -7.78 2.90 1.66
CA ASN A 81 -7.72 2.13 2.91
C ASN A 81 -6.58 2.64 3.82
N SER A 82 -5.41 2.92 3.24
CA SER A 82 -4.27 3.47 3.96
C SER A 82 -4.56 4.86 4.52
N VAL A 83 -5.13 5.77 3.70
CA VAL A 83 -5.46 7.14 4.12
C VAL A 83 -6.49 7.14 5.23
N ARG A 84 -7.58 6.38 5.10
CA ARG A 84 -8.60 6.26 6.15
C ARG A 84 -8.05 5.77 7.48
N ALA A 85 -7.04 4.90 7.44
CA ALA A 85 -6.40 4.37 8.64
C ALA A 85 -5.37 5.32 9.28
N THR A 86 -4.88 6.33 8.56
CA THR A 86 -3.71 7.12 8.99
C THR A 86 -3.90 8.63 8.99
N HIS A 87 -4.76 9.15 8.13
CA HIS A 87 -4.99 10.58 7.97
C HIS A 87 -6.29 11.00 8.67
N LEU A 88 -6.36 10.74 9.98
CA LEU A 88 -7.56 10.97 10.80
C LEU A 88 -7.97 12.45 10.90
N PHE A 89 -7.14 13.35 10.41
CA PHE A 89 -7.40 14.79 10.31
C PHE A 89 -8.19 15.15 9.04
N LEU A 90 -8.29 14.24 8.05
CA LEU A 90 -9.08 14.46 6.84
C LEU A 90 -10.52 14.00 7.04
N SER A 91 -11.47 14.81 6.59
CA SER A 91 -12.88 14.42 6.49
C SER A 91 -13.12 13.45 5.31
N ASP A 92 -14.25 12.74 5.36
CA ASP A 92 -14.66 11.87 4.24
C ASP A 92 -14.81 12.61 2.90
N SER A 93 -15.26 13.86 2.94
CA SER A 93 -15.38 14.71 1.74
C SER A 93 -14.02 15.08 1.16
N GLU A 94 -13.02 15.37 2.00
CA GLU A 94 -11.67 15.68 1.55
C GLU A 94 -11.00 14.43 0.96
N ILE A 95 -11.13 13.26 1.63
CA ILE A 95 -10.63 11.99 1.09
C ILE A 95 -11.25 11.70 -0.28
N LYS A 96 -12.56 11.91 -0.43
CA LYS A 96 -13.26 11.72 -1.70
C LYS A 96 -12.74 12.65 -2.79
N ASN A 97 -12.52 13.93 -2.45
CA ASN A 97 -11.98 14.90 -3.40
C ASN A 97 -10.55 14.55 -3.82
N ILE A 98 -9.68 14.20 -2.86
CA ILE A 98 -8.29 13.81 -3.15
C ILE A 98 -8.27 12.55 -4.03
N LYS A 99 -9.16 11.58 -3.75
CA LYS A 99 -9.27 10.33 -4.49
C LYS A 99 -9.40 10.53 -6.01
N GLU A 100 -10.08 11.60 -6.45
CA GLU A 100 -10.25 11.90 -7.89
C GLU A 100 -8.92 12.22 -8.61
N TYR A 101 -7.91 12.69 -7.87
CA TYR A 101 -6.61 13.06 -8.43
C TYR A 101 -5.58 11.93 -8.34
N VAL A 102 -5.78 10.94 -7.47
CA VAL A 102 -4.82 9.85 -7.24
C VAL A 102 -4.50 9.06 -8.52
N PRO A 103 -5.47 8.66 -9.38
CA PRO A 103 -5.15 7.97 -10.63
C PRO A 103 -4.24 8.77 -11.56
N LYS A 104 -4.41 10.08 -11.60
CA LYS A 104 -3.54 10.96 -12.39
C LYS A 104 -2.13 11.00 -11.81
N ALA A 105 -1.99 11.11 -10.50
CA ALA A 105 -0.70 11.08 -9.82
C ALA A 105 0.02 9.75 -10.03
N LEU A 106 -0.69 8.61 -9.88
CA LEU A 106 -0.15 7.27 -10.11
C LEU A 106 0.31 7.06 -11.57
N ASN A 107 -0.39 7.65 -12.53
CA ASN A 107 0.01 7.57 -13.95
C ASN A 107 1.17 8.52 -14.28
N GLY A 108 1.29 9.64 -13.57
CA GLY A 108 2.29 10.69 -13.87
C GLY A 108 3.63 10.50 -13.19
N ILE A 109 3.70 9.79 -12.07
CA ILE A 109 4.95 9.62 -11.31
C ILE A 109 6.02 8.87 -12.12
N ALA A 110 7.29 9.28 -12.04
CA ALA A 110 8.37 8.68 -12.82
C ALA A 110 8.54 7.19 -12.50
N HIS A 111 8.70 6.85 -11.21
CA HIS A 111 8.86 5.48 -10.77
C HIS A 111 7.73 5.09 -9.83
N LEU A 112 6.92 4.10 -10.23
CA LEU A 112 5.87 3.50 -9.42
C LEU A 112 6.29 2.10 -9.02
N ILE A 113 6.56 1.91 -7.73
CA ILE A 113 7.00 0.65 -7.15
C ILE A 113 5.84 0.06 -6.35
N ILE A 114 5.63 -1.23 -6.45
CA ILE A 114 4.59 -1.94 -5.70
C ILE A 114 5.18 -3.06 -4.85
N ALA A 115 4.44 -3.45 -3.83
CA ALA A 115 4.61 -4.73 -3.17
C ALA A 115 3.36 -5.57 -3.40
N GLU A 116 3.55 -6.80 -3.86
CA GLU A 116 2.49 -7.78 -4.09
C GLU A 116 2.55 -8.87 -3.01
N ASP A 117 1.38 -9.33 -2.59
CA ASP A 117 1.25 -10.52 -1.75
C ASP A 117 1.47 -11.82 -2.56
N GLU A 118 1.32 -12.98 -1.91
CA GLU A 118 1.47 -14.29 -2.55
C GLU A 118 0.44 -14.55 -3.67
N ALA A 119 -0.70 -13.87 -3.63
CA ALA A 119 -1.73 -13.96 -4.65
C ALA A 119 -1.45 -13.07 -5.86
N GLY A 120 -0.44 -12.19 -5.77
CA GLY A 120 -0.11 -11.19 -6.77
C GLY A 120 -1.00 -9.95 -6.68
N CYS A 121 -1.66 -9.72 -5.54
CA CYS A 121 -2.44 -8.52 -5.30
C CYS A 121 -1.53 -7.42 -4.72
N PRO A 122 -1.63 -6.17 -5.21
CA PRO A 122 -0.86 -5.07 -4.64
C PRO A 122 -1.37 -4.75 -3.23
N VAL A 123 -0.45 -4.74 -2.27
CA VAL A 123 -0.73 -4.42 -0.85
C VAL A 123 -0.02 -3.16 -0.39
N ALA A 124 0.87 -2.64 -1.19
CA ALA A 124 1.52 -1.35 -0.97
C ALA A 124 2.05 -0.79 -2.29
N PHE A 125 2.22 0.51 -2.32
CA PHE A 125 2.95 1.18 -3.40
C PHE A 125 3.75 2.37 -2.90
N MET A 126 4.76 2.74 -3.69
CA MET A 126 5.61 3.89 -3.49
C MET A 126 5.82 4.60 -4.83
N GLY A 127 5.73 5.93 -4.82
CA GLY A 127 6.00 6.78 -5.96
C GLY A 127 7.27 7.60 -5.74
N ILE A 128 8.15 7.65 -6.73
CA ILE A 128 9.44 8.34 -6.63
C ILE A 128 9.60 9.27 -7.83
N GLU A 129 10.04 10.50 -7.56
CA GLU A 129 10.42 11.49 -8.55
C GLU A 129 11.84 12.00 -8.26
N GLY A 130 12.79 11.73 -9.14
CA GLY A 130 14.18 12.02 -8.89
C GLY A 130 14.72 11.34 -7.64
N ASP A 131 15.17 12.12 -6.65
CA ASP A 131 15.65 11.65 -5.34
C ASP A 131 14.58 11.75 -4.22
N THR A 132 13.33 12.03 -4.60
CA THR A 132 12.25 12.33 -3.65
C THR A 132 11.21 11.22 -3.62
N LEU A 133 10.90 10.75 -2.42
CA LEU A 133 9.75 9.90 -2.17
C LEU A 133 8.50 10.77 -2.12
N GLU A 134 7.65 10.67 -3.13
CA GLU A 134 6.41 11.43 -3.25
C GLU A 134 5.21 10.72 -2.61
N MET A 135 5.22 9.39 -2.64
CA MET A 135 4.11 8.57 -2.16
C MET A 135 4.63 7.29 -1.50
N LEU A 136 4.04 6.92 -0.34
CA LEU A 136 4.19 5.59 0.26
C LEU A 136 2.90 5.23 0.99
N PHE A 137 2.18 4.27 0.44
CA PHE A 137 0.93 3.78 1.02
C PHE A 137 0.98 2.26 1.18
N ILE A 138 0.55 1.79 2.34
CA ILE A 138 0.58 0.38 2.73
C ILE A 138 -0.80 0.02 3.27
N ALA A 139 -1.36 -1.07 2.77
CA ALA A 139 -2.63 -1.60 3.26
C ALA A 139 -2.57 -1.80 4.79
N PRO A 140 -3.64 -1.42 5.53
CA PRO A 140 -3.64 -1.46 6.99
C PRO A 140 -3.20 -2.81 7.56
N GLU A 141 -3.58 -3.91 6.91
CA GLU A 141 -3.30 -5.28 7.29
C GLU A 141 -1.80 -5.64 7.21
N GLU A 142 -1.05 -4.91 6.36
CA GLU A 142 0.38 -5.15 6.13
C GLU A 142 1.29 -4.22 6.93
N ARG A 143 0.70 -3.31 7.70
CA ARG A 143 1.45 -2.39 8.55
C ARG A 143 2.01 -3.13 9.78
N GLY A 144 3.13 -2.63 10.29
CA GLY A 144 3.80 -3.25 11.44
C GLY A 144 4.57 -4.55 11.13
N LYS A 145 4.51 -5.07 9.90
CA LYS A 145 5.20 -6.30 9.45
C LYS A 145 6.54 -6.04 8.77
N GLY A 146 7.07 -4.82 8.86
CA GLY A 146 8.37 -4.45 8.26
C GLY A 146 8.32 -4.06 6.77
N LEU A 147 7.16 -4.14 6.10
CA LEU A 147 7.04 -3.84 4.66
C LEU A 147 7.48 -2.42 4.31
N GLY A 148 7.10 -1.42 5.11
CA GLY A 148 7.50 -0.03 4.91
C GLY A 148 9.02 0.14 4.91
N LYS A 149 9.71 -0.51 5.86
CA LYS A 149 11.18 -0.52 5.92
C LYS A 149 11.79 -1.11 4.66
N ARG A 150 11.27 -2.26 4.20
CA ARG A 150 11.75 -2.92 2.97
C ARG A 150 11.56 -2.04 1.73
N LEU A 151 10.40 -1.37 1.60
CA LEU A 151 10.13 -0.44 0.50
C LEU A 151 11.08 0.77 0.51
N ILE A 152 11.27 1.42 1.67
CA ILE A 152 12.21 2.54 1.79
C ILE A 152 13.64 2.10 1.47
N GLN A 153 14.10 0.96 1.99
CA GLN A 153 15.43 0.43 1.68
C GLN A 153 15.58 0.17 0.18
N TYR A 154 14.59 -0.46 -0.45
CA TYR A 154 14.57 -0.68 -1.90
C TYR A 154 14.66 0.64 -2.68
N GLY A 155 13.91 1.66 -2.26
CA GLY A 155 13.94 2.98 -2.90
C GLY A 155 15.28 3.68 -2.73
N ILE A 156 15.90 3.59 -1.56
CA ILE A 156 17.24 4.15 -1.30
C ILE A 156 18.29 3.46 -2.17
N GLU A 157 18.29 2.14 -2.24
CA GLU A 157 19.30 1.34 -2.93
C GLU A 157 19.19 1.46 -4.46
N ASN A 158 17.98 1.55 -5.01
CA ASN A 158 17.75 1.51 -6.46
C ASN A 158 17.46 2.87 -7.08
N TYR A 159 17.02 3.87 -6.30
CA TYR A 159 16.58 5.17 -6.79
C TYR A 159 17.21 6.34 -6.02
N SER A 160 18.12 6.07 -5.06
CA SER A 160 18.81 7.09 -4.30
C SER A 160 17.86 8.07 -3.58
N ILE A 161 16.81 7.56 -2.97
CA ILE A 161 15.88 8.42 -2.20
C ILE A 161 16.64 9.10 -1.07
N GLU A 162 16.61 10.44 -1.07
CA GLU A 162 17.23 11.29 -0.05
C GLU A 162 16.23 12.25 0.62
N LYS A 163 15.07 12.47 -0.01
CA LYS A 163 14.08 13.46 0.42
C LYS A 163 12.68 12.90 0.47
N LEU A 164 11.85 13.47 1.31
CA LEU A 164 10.40 13.23 1.35
C LEU A 164 9.68 14.40 2.03
N THR A 165 8.36 14.41 1.87
CA THR A 165 7.48 15.25 2.67
C THR A 165 6.51 14.38 3.47
N VAL A 166 6.11 14.87 4.65
CA VAL A 166 5.11 14.21 5.49
C VAL A 166 4.22 15.25 6.17
N ASN A 167 2.94 14.98 6.25
CA ASN A 167 2.03 15.84 7.00
C ASN A 167 2.35 15.74 8.51
N GLU A 168 2.52 16.90 9.17
CA GLU A 168 2.82 16.97 10.60
C GLU A 168 1.76 16.30 11.48
N GLN A 169 0.51 16.27 11.01
CA GLN A 169 -0.62 15.64 11.68
C GLN A 169 -0.64 14.10 11.54
N ASN A 170 0.38 13.52 10.85
CA ASN A 170 0.62 12.08 10.82
C ASN A 170 1.90 11.72 11.61
N PRO A 171 1.85 11.72 12.95
CA PRO A 171 3.03 11.48 13.79
C PRO A 171 3.60 10.06 13.63
N GLN A 172 2.78 9.09 13.24
CA GLN A 172 3.25 7.72 12.98
C GLN A 172 4.18 7.66 11.76
N ALA A 173 3.81 8.33 10.67
CA ALA A 173 4.64 8.41 9.48
C ALA A 173 5.93 9.20 9.77
N LYS A 174 5.83 10.35 10.46
CA LYS A 174 7.01 11.12 10.89
C LYS A 174 7.99 10.25 11.68
N GLY A 175 7.52 9.57 12.73
CA GLY A 175 8.36 8.69 13.56
C GLY A 175 8.96 7.53 12.78
N PHE A 176 8.21 6.97 11.83
CA PHE A 176 8.73 5.94 10.92
C PHE A 176 9.88 6.46 10.06
N TYR A 177 9.74 7.63 9.42
CA TYR A 177 10.81 8.21 8.61
C TYR A 177 12.03 8.63 9.45
N GLU A 178 11.81 9.14 10.66
CA GLU A 178 12.92 9.43 11.60
C GLU A 178 13.70 8.15 11.95
N HIS A 179 13.00 7.02 12.17
CA HIS A 179 13.62 5.71 12.39
C HIS A 179 14.40 5.21 11.15
N MET A 180 13.97 5.59 9.95
CA MET A 180 14.66 5.29 8.69
C MET A 180 15.86 6.24 8.40
N GLY A 181 16.14 7.18 9.30
CA GLY A 181 17.29 8.08 9.22
C GLY A 181 17.00 9.45 8.60
N PHE A 182 15.77 9.74 8.24
CA PHE A 182 15.38 11.05 7.74
C PHE A 182 15.23 12.05 8.89
N ARG A 183 15.56 13.34 8.64
CA ARG A 183 15.45 14.41 9.61
C ARG A 183 14.71 15.60 9.01
N VAL A 184 13.87 16.25 9.80
CA VAL A 184 13.16 17.46 9.38
C VAL A 184 14.18 18.59 9.20
N TYR A 185 14.17 19.21 8.01
CA TYR A 185 14.99 20.38 7.72
C TYR A 185 14.19 21.64 7.41
N LYS A 186 12.89 21.48 7.08
CA LYS A 186 11.97 22.59 6.78
C LYS A 186 10.56 22.21 7.18
N ARG A 187 9.77 23.21 7.56
CA ARG A 187 8.32 23.11 7.84
C ARG A 187 7.57 24.23 7.14
N THR A 188 6.38 23.94 6.64
CA THR A 188 5.40 24.95 6.16
C THR A 188 4.11 24.82 6.95
N ASP A 189 3.38 25.90 7.12
CA ASP A 189 2.07 25.90 7.81
C ASP A 189 0.94 25.41 6.91
N LEU A 190 1.15 25.45 5.60
CA LEU A 190 0.19 25.09 4.59
C LEU A 190 0.78 23.99 3.69
N ASP A 191 -0.09 23.18 3.11
CA ASP A 191 0.26 22.25 2.03
C ASP A 191 0.53 23.01 0.71
N GLU A 192 0.89 22.30 -0.35
CA GLU A 192 1.17 22.89 -1.67
C GLU A 192 -0.05 23.53 -2.34
N GLN A 193 -1.25 23.19 -1.89
CA GLN A 193 -2.52 23.72 -2.40
C GLN A 193 -3.03 24.90 -1.55
N GLY A 194 -2.31 25.27 -0.47
CA GLY A 194 -2.68 26.35 0.43
C GLY A 194 -3.68 25.98 1.51
N ASN A 195 -3.94 24.68 1.72
CA ASN A 195 -4.79 24.20 2.80
C ASN A 195 -4.03 24.21 4.14
N PRO A 196 -4.71 24.28 5.29
CA PRO A 196 -4.10 24.34 6.62
C PRO A 196 -3.61 22.97 7.11
N TYR A 197 -2.80 22.31 6.30
CA TYR A 197 -2.15 21.02 6.60
C TYR A 197 -0.64 21.23 6.63
N PRO A 198 -0.03 21.40 7.82
CA PRO A 198 1.40 21.63 7.93
C PRO A 198 2.23 20.48 7.39
N ILE A 199 3.21 20.80 6.57
CA ILE A 199 4.10 19.84 5.91
C ILE A 199 5.50 19.93 6.50
N LEU A 200 6.05 18.76 6.84
CA LEU A 200 7.45 18.59 7.22
C LEU A 200 8.22 18.07 6.02
N TYR A 201 9.28 18.78 5.67
CA TYR A 201 10.25 18.36 4.65
C TYR A 201 11.39 17.65 5.35
N MET A 202 11.69 16.43 4.93
CA MET A 202 12.69 15.60 5.57
C MET A 202 13.76 15.16 4.57
N SER A 203 14.99 15.05 5.04
CA SER A 203 16.12 14.49 4.27
C SER A 203 16.96 13.59 5.15
N ARG A 204 17.74 12.74 4.52
CA ARG A 204 18.70 11.86 5.20
C ARG A 204 20.14 12.26 4.86
#